data_34c643982211d621b3a6f09e080dd579
#
_entry.id   34c643982211d621b3a6f09e080dd579
#
_cell.length_a   1.000
_cell.length_b   1.000
_cell.length_c   1.000
_cell.angle_alpha   90.00
_cell.angle_beta   90.00
_cell.angle_gamma   90.00
#
_symmetry.space_group_name_H-M   'P 1'
#
loop_
_entity.id
_entity.type
_entity.pdbx_description
1 polymer ?
#
loop_
_entity_poly.entity_id
_entity_poly.type
_entity_poly.pdbx_seq_one_letter_code
_entity_poly.pdbx_strand_id
1 'polypeptide(L)'
;MASEPLALDIEKEPSGPLFLAIADAITRDIMRGRLKPGARLPGTRALARALGVHRNTVDAAYQELMTQGWLHAEPARGTFVAEDLPESMAEPVSVSVPREPATVRPHLAFSDGAPDPRLVPDKALARAFRRALLSPAFRGGADYGDARGTPVLRHALSSYLASDRGVVADPARLLITRGSQMALFLAARAAVKPGQAIAVEEPGYPLAWEAFRAAGASVRGIPVDAGGLSVAALEAAIESDPRIAAVYVTPHHQYPTTVTMGAARRLKLLDTVERHGITLIEDDYDHEYRFEGRPVLPLAARAPAGLPLIYVGSLSKLLSPGIRLGYAMAPEPLLTRMAAARAAIDRQGDAPLEAALADLIRDGDLGRHARKARRIYRARRDVLASALSAHLGGRIFFDRPAGGLALWLHCENVSADAWAERAGVAGLALLPGTHFALDRAAPQALRLGYAALDEGQIARAVDILARSLPD
;
A
#
# COMPACT_ATOMS: atom_id res chain seq x y z
N MET A 1 38.70 -55.37 -2.04
CA MET A 1 38.78 -54.54 -0.83
C MET A 1 37.39 -54.04 -0.52
N ALA A 2 36.82 -54.41 0.65
CA ALA A 2 35.51 -53.95 1.06
C ALA A 2 35.61 -52.43 1.34
N SER A 3 34.77 -51.63 0.69
CA SER A 3 34.70 -50.20 0.96
C SER A 3 34.21 -49.99 2.39
N GLU A 4 34.91 -49.18 3.19
CA GLU A 4 34.41 -48.73 4.49
C GLU A 4 33.01 -48.17 4.36
N PRO A 5 32.13 -48.41 5.36
CA PRO A 5 30.80 -47.88 5.31
C PRO A 5 30.84 -46.33 5.34
N LEU A 6 30.26 -45.71 4.33
CA LEU A 6 30.12 -44.26 4.26
C LEU A 6 29.20 -43.76 5.39
N ALA A 7 29.80 -43.19 6.41
CA ALA A 7 29.04 -42.59 7.54
C ALA A 7 28.68 -41.14 7.21
N LEU A 8 27.46 -40.95 6.74
CA LEU A 8 26.94 -39.59 6.44
C LEU A 8 26.33 -38.99 7.70
N ASP A 9 26.70 -37.77 8.01
CA ASP A 9 26.11 -36.96 9.08
C ASP A 9 24.84 -36.26 8.56
N ILE A 10 23.69 -36.92 8.78
CA ILE A 10 22.37 -36.42 8.36
C ILE A 10 21.66 -35.90 9.61
N GLU A 11 21.13 -34.67 9.54
CA GLU A 11 20.31 -34.08 10.61
C GLU A 11 19.12 -34.98 10.93
N LYS A 12 18.87 -35.23 12.23
CA LYS A 12 17.81 -36.14 12.69
C LYS A 12 16.40 -35.71 12.35
N GLU A 13 16.17 -34.41 12.09
CA GLU A 13 14.91 -33.83 11.63
C GLU A 13 15.20 -32.80 10.53
N PRO A 14 15.37 -33.24 9.27
CA PRO A 14 15.60 -32.31 8.17
C PRO A 14 14.37 -31.44 7.93
N SER A 15 14.58 -30.13 7.74
CA SER A 15 13.52 -29.15 7.45
C SER A 15 12.91 -29.29 6.03
N GLY A 16 13.28 -30.34 5.30
CA GLY A 16 12.86 -30.59 3.92
C GLY A 16 12.81 -32.08 3.56
N PRO A 17 12.63 -32.43 2.27
CA PRO A 17 12.61 -33.81 1.81
C PRO A 17 13.91 -34.54 2.13
N LEU A 18 13.81 -35.76 2.68
CA LEU A 18 14.95 -36.55 3.16
C LEU A 18 16.01 -36.83 2.07
N PHE A 19 15.60 -36.94 0.81
CA PHE A 19 16.57 -37.16 -0.29
C PHE A 19 17.49 -35.96 -0.49
N LEU A 20 17.00 -34.71 -0.28
CA LEU A 20 17.84 -33.52 -0.32
C LEU A 20 18.84 -33.49 0.85
N ALA A 21 18.42 -33.86 2.04
CA ALA A 21 19.31 -33.93 3.20
C ALA A 21 20.45 -34.96 2.98
N ILE A 22 20.17 -36.08 2.29
CA ILE A 22 21.18 -37.05 1.88
C ILE A 22 22.11 -36.46 0.80
N ALA A 23 21.57 -35.78 -0.20
CA ALA A 23 22.35 -35.12 -1.23
C ALA A 23 23.29 -34.09 -0.63
N ASP A 24 22.79 -33.21 0.26
CA ASP A 24 23.58 -32.19 0.94
C ASP A 24 24.68 -32.77 1.83
N ALA A 25 24.42 -33.89 2.48
CA ALA A 25 25.43 -34.57 3.30
C ALA A 25 26.58 -35.12 2.43
N ILE A 26 26.26 -35.71 1.26
CA ILE A 26 27.25 -36.17 0.31
C ILE A 26 28.05 -35.00 -0.29
N THR A 27 27.38 -33.92 -0.69
CA THR A 27 28.04 -32.70 -1.20
C THR A 27 28.99 -32.13 -0.17
N ARG A 28 28.58 -32.01 1.09
CA ARG A 28 29.46 -31.57 2.20
C ARG A 28 30.69 -32.46 2.36
N ASP A 29 30.55 -33.75 2.20
CA ASP A 29 31.68 -34.69 2.30
C ASP A 29 32.63 -34.57 1.11
N ILE A 30 32.14 -34.29 -0.08
CA ILE A 30 32.96 -33.98 -1.28
C ILE A 30 33.71 -32.66 -1.05
N MET A 31 33.01 -31.59 -0.65
CA MET A 31 33.62 -30.27 -0.41
C MET A 31 34.66 -30.30 0.73
N ARG A 32 34.48 -31.11 1.78
CA ARG A 32 35.44 -31.31 2.86
C ARG A 32 36.60 -32.25 2.47
N GLY A 33 36.60 -32.79 1.26
CA GLY A 33 37.66 -33.71 0.76
C GLY A 33 37.58 -35.10 1.39
N ARG A 34 36.52 -35.46 2.13
CA ARG A 34 36.31 -36.84 2.62
C ARG A 34 35.99 -37.80 1.46
N LEU A 35 35.22 -37.34 0.49
CA LEU A 35 34.98 -37.99 -0.78
C LEU A 35 35.77 -37.27 -1.87
N LYS A 36 36.82 -37.91 -2.35
CA LYS A 36 37.69 -37.32 -3.40
C LYS A 36 37.08 -37.46 -4.79
N PRO A 37 37.40 -36.58 -5.76
CA PRO A 37 37.06 -36.79 -7.14
C PRO A 37 37.46 -38.18 -7.61
N GLY A 38 36.62 -38.87 -8.42
CA GLY A 38 36.78 -40.25 -8.83
C GLY A 38 36.46 -41.31 -7.75
N ALA A 39 36.15 -40.92 -6.53
CA ALA A 39 35.80 -41.89 -5.45
C ALA A 39 34.48 -42.61 -5.76
N ARG A 40 34.46 -43.92 -5.58
CA ARG A 40 33.27 -44.73 -5.80
C ARG A 40 32.35 -44.67 -4.61
N LEU A 41 31.06 -44.35 -4.82
CA LEU A 41 30.03 -44.37 -3.80
C LEU A 41 29.43 -45.77 -3.62
N PRO A 42 28.86 -46.06 -2.41
CA PRO A 42 28.10 -47.29 -2.19
C PRO A 42 26.90 -47.36 -3.14
N GLY A 43 26.54 -48.54 -3.62
CA GLY A 43 25.32 -48.69 -4.40
C GLY A 43 24.06 -48.32 -3.57
N THR A 44 23.02 -47.84 -4.26
CA THR A 44 21.81 -47.30 -3.63
C THR A 44 21.15 -48.22 -2.61
N ARG A 45 21.23 -49.56 -2.84
CA ARG A 45 20.74 -50.55 -1.86
C ARG A 45 21.62 -50.65 -0.60
N ALA A 46 22.93 -50.52 -0.76
CA ALA A 46 23.87 -50.59 0.35
C ALA A 46 23.76 -49.34 1.23
N LEU A 47 23.73 -48.15 0.60
CA LEU A 47 23.57 -46.87 1.33
C LEU A 47 22.21 -46.78 2.01
N ALA A 48 21.12 -47.19 1.35
CA ALA A 48 19.78 -47.18 1.94
C ALA A 48 19.71 -48.03 3.19
N ARG A 49 20.36 -49.20 3.17
CA ARG A 49 20.45 -50.10 4.35
C ARG A 49 21.29 -49.48 5.48
N ALA A 50 22.40 -48.83 5.14
CA ALA A 50 23.27 -48.16 6.11
C ALA A 50 22.58 -46.98 6.81
N LEU A 51 21.76 -46.24 6.06
CA LEU A 51 21.02 -45.07 6.56
C LEU A 51 19.63 -45.37 7.13
N GLY A 52 19.15 -46.63 7.03
CA GLY A 52 17.82 -47.00 7.48
C GLY A 52 16.66 -46.37 6.70
N VAL A 53 16.87 -46.01 5.41
CA VAL A 53 15.90 -45.33 4.56
C VAL A 53 15.47 -46.19 3.37
N HIS A 54 14.37 -45.80 2.71
CA HIS A 54 13.93 -46.50 1.51
C HIS A 54 14.91 -46.28 0.33
N ARG A 55 15.13 -47.35 -0.48
CA ARG A 55 16.05 -47.30 -1.62
C ARG A 55 15.76 -46.13 -2.57
N ASN A 56 14.48 -45.87 -2.86
CA ASN A 56 14.07 -44.78 -3.77
C ASN A 56 14.50 -43.41 -3.25
N THR A 57 14.63 -43.20 -1.93
CA THR A 57 15.11 -41.93 -1.36
C THR A 57 16.58 -41.73 -1.66
N VAL A 58 17.41 -42.77 -1.60
CA VAL A 58 18.83 -42.69 -1.98
C VAL A 58 18.97 -42.55 -3.50
N ASP A 59 18.14 -43.24 -4.27
CA ASP A 59 18.10 -43.13 -5.72
C ASP A 59 17.79 -41.71 -6.15
N ALA A 60 16.78 -41.07 -5.54
CA ALA A 60 16.45 -39.66 -5.78
C ALA A 60 17.62 -38.72 -5.41
N ALA A 61 18.30 -38.96 -4.28
CA ALA A 61 19.48 -38.18 -3.89
C ALA A 61 20.62 -38.30 -4.90
N TYR A 62 20.88 -39.48 -5.38
CA TYR A 62 21.92 -39.70 -6.39
C TYR A 62 21.56 -39.09 -7.75
N GLN A 63 20.30 -39.15 -8.16
CA GLN A 63 19.83 -38.47 -9.37
C GLN A 63 19.99 -36.96 -9.27
N GLU A 64 19.63 -36.37 -8.13
CA GLU A 64 19.81 -34.94 -7.86
C GLU A 64 21.28 -34.54 -8.00
N LEU A 65 22.18 -35.29 -7.33
CA LEU A 65 23.62 -35.04 -7.41
C LEU A 65 24.22 -35.24 -8.81
N MET A 66 23.68 -36.18 -9.58
CA MET A 66 24.07 -36.36 -10.99
C MET A 66 23.59 -35.19 -11.87
N THR A 67 22.37 -34.72 -11.61
CA THR A 67 21.83 -33.54 -12.32
C THR A 67 22.65 -32.28 -12.04
N GLN A 68 23.13 -32.14 -10.82
CA GLN A 68 23.98 -31.03 -10.38
C GLN A 68 25.45 -31.18 -10.79
N GLY A 69 25.86 -32.35 -11.37
CA GLY A 69 27.22 -32.60 -11.81
C GLY A 69 28.21 -33.03 -10.71
N TRP A 70 27.72 -33.31 -9.47
CA TRP A 70 28.59 -33.81 -8.39
C TRP A 70 28.93 -35.27 -8.53
N LEU A 71 28.05 -36.07 -9.14
CA LEU A 71 28.23 -37.48 -9.37
C LEU A 71 28.06 -37.82 -10.85
N HIS A 72 28.68 -38.94 -11.27
CA HIS A 72 28.40 -39.58 -12.55
C HIS A 72 28.24 -41.10 -12.38
N ALA A 73 27.44 -41.70 -13.24
CA ALA A 73 27.24 -43.13 -13.25
C ALA A 73 28.02 -43.78 -14.41
N GLU A 74 28.76 -44.84 -14.10
CA GLU A 74 29.42 -45.68 -15.12
C GLU A 74 28.67 -47.00 -15.24
N PRO A 75 28.26 -47.38 -16.46
CA PRO A 75 27.56 -48.65 -16.67
C PRO A 75 28.39 -49.86 -16.15
N ALA A 76 27.73 -50.70 -15.37
CA ALA A 76 28.32 -51.92 -14.72
C ALA A 76 29.42 -51.63 -13.67
N ARG A 77 29.88 -50.38 -13.48
CA ARG A 77 30.95 -50.04 -12.52
C ARG A 77 30.45 -49.34 -11.29
N GLY A 78 29.36 -48.57 -11.38
CA GLY A 78 28.73 -47.92 -10.23
C GLY A 78 28.62 -46.38 -10.38
N THR A 79 28.41 -45.70 -9.24
CA THR A 79 28.32 -44.25 -9.14
C THR A 79 29.62 -43.69 -8.54
N PHE A 80 30.15 -42.65 -9.10
CA PHE A 80 31.42 -42.03 -8.73
C PHE A 80 31.26 -40.52 -8.53
N VAL A 81 32.12 -39.92 -7.70
CA VAL A 81 32.28 -38.46 -7.61
C VAL A 81 32.86 -37.96 -8.94
N ALA A 82 32.31 -36.88 -9.47
CA ALA A 82 32.80 -36.28 -10.70
C ALA A 82 34.27 -35.84 -10.57
N GLU A 83 35.06 -36.01 -11.63
CA GLU A 83 36.48 -35.57 -11.66
C GLU A 83 36.55 -34.05 -11.73
N ASP A 84 35.71 -33.44 -12.59
CA ASP A 84 35.51 -31.98 -12.68
C ASP A 84 34.31 -31.62 -11.80
N LEU A 85 34.60 -31.19 -10.59
CA LEU A 85 33.54 -30.75 -9.64
C LEU A 85 32.95 -29.42 -10.12
N PRO A 86 31.62 -29.21 -9.94
CA PRO A 86 31.01 -27.92 -10.19
C PRO A 86 31.75 -26.83 -9.43
N GLU A 87 31.98 -25.65 -10.05
CA GLU A 87 32.54 -24.51 -9.35
C GLU A 87 31.73 -24.26 -8.07
N SER A 88 32.41 -24.28 -6.93
CA SER A 88 31.78 -24.12 -5.62
C SER A 88 30.89 -22.88 -5.63
N MET A 89 29.61 -23.08 -5.58
CA MET A 89 28.69 -21.99 -5.20
C MET A 89 29.19 -21.49 -3.85
N ALA A 90 29.46 -20.19 -3.77
CA ALA A 90 29.86 -19.52 -2.54
C ALA A 90 28.98 -20.04 -1.38
N GLU A 91 29.61 -20.27 -0.22
CA GLU A 91 28.89 -20.70 0.98
C GLU A 91 27.59 -19.88 1.08
N PRO A 92 26.44 -20.53 1.37
CA PRO A 92 25.22 -19.78 1.57
C PRO A 92 25.52 -18.77 2.68
N VAL A 93 25.60 -17.51 2.30
CA VAL A 93 25.70 -16.41 3.26
C VAL A 93 24.50 -16.61 4.16
N SER A 94 24.72 -17.06 5.40
CA SER A 94 23.70 -17.10 6.40
C SER A 94 23.32 -15.65 6.65
N VAL A 95 22.36 -15.15 5.89
CA VAL A 95 21.71 -13.90 6.18
C VAL A 95 20.96 -14.18 7.48
N SER A 96 21.60 -13.87 8.60
CA SER A 96 20.86 -13.70 9.83
C SER A 96 19.90 -12.56 9.57
N VAL A 97 18.66 -12.90 9.23
CA VAL A 97 17.58 -11.91 9.23
C VAL A 97 17.60 -11.34 10.64
N PRO A 98 17.91 -10.06 10.83
CA PRO A 98 17.84 -9.46 12.15
C PRO A 98 16.43 -9.75 12.64
N ARG A 99 16.29 -10.49 13.73
CA ARG A 99 15.02 -10.63 14.41
C ARG A 99 14.68 -9.21 14.86
N GLU A 100 13.74 -8.57 14.13
CA GLU A 100 13.19 -7.31 14.62
C GLU A 100 12.82 -7.53 16.09
N PRO A 101 13.25 -6.65 17.00
CA PRO A 101 12.82 -6.75 18.38
C PRO A 101 11.30 -6.86 18.34
N ALA A 102 10.75 -7.80 19.09
CA ALA A 102 9.31 -8.02 19.17
C ALA A 102 8.69 -6.72 19.69
N THR A 103 8.35 -5.82 18.77
CA THR A 103 7.60 -4.62 19.08
C THR A 103 6.26 -5.12 19.58
N VAL A 104 5.98 -4.89 20.84
CA VAL A 104 4.67 -5.13 21.43
C VAL A 104 3.70 -4.33 20.56
N ARG A 105 2.97 -5.01 19.67
CA ARG A 105 1.98 -4.33 18.82
C ARG A 105 0.93 -3.77 19.77
N PRO A 106 0.66 -2.46 19.73
CA PRO A 106 -0.37 -1.88 20.57
C PRO A 106 -1.69 -2.62 20.32
N HIS A 107 -2.40 -2.95 21.39
CA HIS A 107 -3.66 -3.67 21.31
C HIS A 107 -4.76 -2.87 20.63
N LEU A 108 -4.66 -1.53 20.68
CA LEU A 108 -5.56 -0.57 20.02
C LEU A 108 -4.74 0.47 19.24
N ALA A 109 -5.30 0.95 18.14
CA ALA A 109 -4.68 2.02 17.35
C ALA A 109 -5.77 2.95 16.79
N PHE A 110 -5.63 4.24 17.02
CA PHE A 110 -6.26 5.22 16.16
C PHE A 110 -5.44 5.32 14.87
N SER A 111 -5.76 4.43 13.94
CA SER A 111 -5.03 4.30 12.68
C SER A 111 -5.16 5.56 11.81
N ASP A 112 -4.48 5.56 10.68
CA ASP A 112 -4.52 6.62 9.68
C ASP A 112 -5.83 6.62 8.84
N GLY A 113 -6.98 6.48 9.48
CA GLY A 113 -8.27 6.39 8.79
C GLY A 113 -8.40 5.14 7.90
N ALA A 114 -7.87 3.99 8.35
CA ALA A 114 -8.13 2.71 7.70
C ALA A 114 -9.61 2.33 7.84
N PRO A 115 -10.25 1.76 6.78
CA PRO A 115 -11.61 1.26 6.87
C PRO A 115 -11.68 0.01 7.77
N ASP A 116 -12.87 -0.31 8.25
CA ASP A 116 -13.11 -1.51 9.04
C ASP A 116 -13.13 -2.77 8.15
N PRO A 117 -12.19 -3.71 8.30
CA PRO A 117 -12.16 -4.93 7.48
C PRO A 117 -13.39 -5.82 7.69
N ARG A 118 -14.09 -5.71 8.84
CA ARG A 118 -15.31 -6.46 9.15
C ARG A 118 -16.51 -6.04 8.30
N LEU A 119 -16.44 -4.88 7.66
CA LEU A 119 -17.51 -4.34 6.81
C LEU A 119 -17.36 -4.73 5.34
N VAL A 120 -16.20 -5.24 4.93
CA VAL A 120 -15.93 -5.62 3.53
C VAL A 120 -17.04 -6.57 3.03
N PRO A 121 -17.60 -6.34 1.83
CA PRO A 121 -18.63 -7.20 1.27
C PRO A 121 -18.02 -8.48 0.67
N ASP A 122 -17.40 -9.30 1.52
CA ASP A 122 -16.59 -10.49 1.20
C ASP A 122 -17.30 -11.46 0.27
N LYS A 123 -18.58 -11.77 0.57
CA LYS A 123 -19.39 -12.69 -0.26
C LYS A 123 -19.64 -12.14 -1.66
N ALA A 124 -19.91 -10.84 -1.79
CA ALA A 124 -20.12 -10.22 -3.09
C ALA A 124 -18.81 -10.18 -3.88
N LEU A 125 -17.72 -9.79 -3.22
CA LEU A 125 -16.37 -9.74 -3.81
C LEU A 125 -15.92 -11.14 -4.27
N ALA A 126 -16.09 -12.18 -3.44
CA ALA A 126 -15.75 -13.55 -3.79
C ALA A 126 -16.54 -14.07 -5.01
N ARG A 127 -17.84 -13.77 -5.08
CA ARG A 127 -18.68 -14.13 -6.25
C ARG A 127 -18.19 -13.42 -7.52
N ALA A 128 -17.92 -12.12 -7.44
CA ALA A 128 -17.44 -11.34 -8.57
C ALA A 128 -16.07 -11.82 -9.04
N PHE A 129 -15.15 -12.10 -8.12
CA PHE A 129 -13.82 -12.61 -8.43
C PHE A 129 -13.87 -13.99 -9.09
N ARG A 130 -14.74 -14.87 -8.59
CA ARG A 130 -14.99 -16.19 -9.23
C ARG A 130 -15.51 -16.03 -10.65
N ARG A 131 -16.47 -15.12 -10.90
CA ARG A 131 -16.97 -14.84 -12.27
C ARG A 131 -15.84 -14.34 -13.17
N ALA A 132 -15.01 -13.43 -12.67
CA ALA A 132 -13.88 -12.89 -13.42
C ALA A 132 -12.90 -13.99 -13.86
N LEU A 133 -12.50 -14.88 -12.96
CA LEU A 133 -11.58 -16.00 -13.25
C LEU A 133 -12.16 -17.02 -14.21
N LEU A 134 -13.49 -17.21 -14.23
CA LEU A 134 -14.17 -18.15 -15.11
C LEU A 134 -14.58 -17.51 -16.44
N SER A 135 -14.38 -16.20 -16.62
CA SER A 135 -14.80 -15.49 -17.83
C SER A 135 -14.00 -15.92 -19.06
N PRO A 136 -14.63 -15.95 -20.25
CA PRO A 136 -13.91 -16.20 -21.51
C PRO A 136 -12.78 -15.18 -21.74
N ALA A 137 -12.97 -13.93 -21.35
CA ALA A 137 -11.97 -12.87 -21.48
C ALA A 137 -10.68 -13.18 -20.71
N PHE A 138 -10.78 -13.75 -19.50
CA PHE A 138 -9.61 -14.16 -18.73
C PHE A 138 -8.99 -15.45 -19.26
N ARG A 139 -9.81 -16.46 -19.57
CA ARG A 139 -9.34 -17.77 -20.04
C ARG A 139 -8.76 -17.76 -21.46
N GLY A 140 -9.24 -16.86 -22.31
CA GLY A 140 -8.77 -16.71 -23.70
C GLY A 140 -7.68 -15.68 -23.88
N GLY A 141 -7.29 -14.95 -22.82
CA GLY A 141 -6.25 -13.93 -22.89
C GLY A 141 -4.86 -14.52 -22.97
N ALA A 142 -4.27 -14.54 -24.17
CA ALA A 142 -2.87 -14.97 -24.38
C ALA A 142 -1.88 -13.82 -24.21
N ASP A 143 -2.34 -12.56 -24.26
CA ASP A 143 -1.52 -11.37 -24.26
C ASP A 143 -1.78 -10.45 -23.06
N TYR A 144 -0.83 -9.57 -22.81
CA TYR A 144 -1.00 -8.50 -21.85
C TYR A 144 -2.04 -7.47 -22.33
N GLY A 145 -2.78 -6.89 -21.37
CA GLY A 145 -3.80 -5.88 -21.65
C GLY A 145 -3.26 -4.45 -21.74
N ASP A 146 -4.21 -3.50 -21.77
CA ASP A 146 -3.92 -2.06 -21.79
C ASP A 146 -3.29 -1.63 -20.45
N ALA A 147 -2.16 -0.91 -20.51
CA ALA A 147 -1.51 -0.33 -19.34
C ALA A 147 -2.41 0.63 -18.54
N ARG A 148 -3.42 1.22 -19.20
CA ARG A 148 -4.44 2.06 -18.53
C ARG A 148 -5.44 1.27 -17.70
N GLY A 149 -5.42 -0.06 -17.74
CA GLY A 149 -6.37 -0.96 -17.10
C GLY A 149 -7.46 -1.42 -18.04
N THR A 150 -8.24 -2.41 -17.57
CA THR A 150 -9.27 -3.05 -18.41
C THR A 150 -10.37 -2.07 -18.81
N PRO A 151 -10.83 -2.11 -20.08
CA PRO A 151 -11.94 -1.26 -20.51
C PRO A 151 -13.19 -1.43 -19.67
N VAL A 152 -13.48 -2.65 -19.21
CA VAL A 152 -14.68 -2.96 -18.41
C VAL A 152 -14.68 -2.19 -17.08
N LEU A 153 -13.54 -2.08 -16.40
CA LEU A 153 -13.44 -1.31 -15.15
C LEU A 153 -13.44 0.19 -15.43
N ARG A 154 -12.76 0.65 -16.47
CA ARG A 154 -12.75 2.08 -16.84
C ARG A 154 -14.16 2.59 -17.15
N HIS A 155 -14.99 1.83 -17.86
CA HIS A 155 -16.41 2.17 -18.11
C HIS A 155 -17.24 2.15 -16.83
N ALA A 156 -17.07 1.14 -15.98
CA ALA A 156 -17.80 1.07 -14.71
C ALA A 156 -17.45 2.24 -13.79
N LEU A 157 -16.16 2.58 -13.69
CA LEU A 157 -15.69 3.75 -12.92
C LEU A 157 -16.18 5.07 -13.50
N SER A 158 -16.18 5.24 -14.82
CA SER A 158 -16.74 6.44 -15.45
C SER A 158 -18.20 6.67 -15.04
N SER A 159 -19.03 5.62 -15.08
CA SER A 159 -20.42 5.69 -14.64
C SER A 159 -20.53 6.01 -13.14
N TYR A 160 -19.72 5.36 -12.31
CA TYR A 160 -19.68 5.59 -10.86
C TYR A 160 -19.27 7.03 -10.52
N LEU A 161 -18.23 7.55 -11.15
CA LEU A 161 -17.75 8.92 -10.94
C LEU A 161 -18.81 9.96 -11.32
N ALA A 162 -19.51 9.73 -12.41
CA ALA A 162 -20.59 10.63 -12.83
C ALA A 162 -21.79 10.62 -11.86
N SER A 163 -22.23 9.42 -11.40
CA SER A 163 -23.39 9.31 -10.53
C SER A 163 -23.14 9.70 -9.08
N ASP A 164 -21.99 9.31 -8.53
CA ASP A 164 -21.71 9.43 -7.10
C ASP A 164 -20.85 10.64 -6.74
N ARG A 165 -20.01 11.14 -7.69
CA ARG A 165 -19.09 12.26 -7.44
C ARG A 165 -19.31 13.47 -8.35
N GLY A 166 -20.25 13.36 -9.31
CA GLY A 166 -20.53 14.43 -10.28
C GLY A 166 -19.33 14.72 -11.23
N VAL A 167 -18.40 13.80 -11.35
CA VAL A 167 -17.23 13.91 -12.22
C VAL A 167 -17.52 13.20 -13.54
N VAL A 168 -17.70 13.96 -14.61
CA VAL A 168 -17.87 13.40 -15.96
C VAL A 168 -16.51 12.98 -16.50
N ALA A 169 -16.26 11.67 -16.47
CA ALA A 169 -15.00 11.09 -16.90
C ALA A 169 -15.20 10.26 -18.19
N ASP A 170 -14.47 10.61 -19.25
CA ASP A 170 -14.33 9.72 -20.39
C ASP A 170 -13.55 8.46 -19.97
N PRO A 171 -14.03 7.23 -20.21
CA PRO A 171 -13.27 6.00 -19.92
C PRO A 171 -11.87 5.99 -20.56
N ALA A 172 -11.65 6.68 -21.67
CA ALA A 172 -10.34 6.82 -22.30
C ALA A 172 -9.38 7.69 -21.48
N ARG A 173 -9.90 8.57 -20.61
CA ARG A 173 -9.12 9.44 -19.73
C ARG A 173 -8.86 8.86 -18.34
N LEU A 174 -9.21 7.59 -18.11
CA LEU A 174 -8.99 6.88 -16.85
C LEU A 174 -7.76 5.98 -16.95
N LEU A 175 -6.97 5.98 -15.88
CA LEU A 175 -5.84 5.08 -15.64
C LEU A 175 -6.07 4.33 -14.32
N ILE A 176 -6.14 3.02 -14.36
CA ILE A 176 -6.24 2.17 -13.18
C ILE A 176 -4.84 1.98 -12.57
N THR A 177 -4.71 2.02 -11.26
CA THR A 177 -3.42 1.96 -10.56
C THR A 177 -3.47 0.99 -9.36
N ARG A 178 -2.30 0.59 -8.86
CA ARG A 178 -2.19 -0.18 -7.61
C ARG A 178 -2.33 0.75 -6.38
N GLY A 179 -3.55 1.26 -6.16
CA GLY A 179 -3.86 2.24 -5.15
C GLY A 179 -3.42 3.66 -5.52
N SER A 180 -3.81 4.64 -4.67
CA SER A 180 -3.48 6.06 -4.86
C SER A 180 -1.98 6.34 -4.84
N GLN A 181 -1.18 5.56 -4.09
CA GLN A 181 0.27 5.77 -4.02
C GLN A 181 0.94 5.67 -5.39
N MET A 182 0.59 4.65 -6.21
CA MET A 182 1.06 4.57 -7.58
C MET A 182 0.51 5.72 -8.43
N ALA A 183 -0.76 6.08 -8.26
CA ALA A 183 -1.36 7.20 -9.00
C ALA A 183 -0.61 8.52 -8.74
N LEU A 184 -0.25 8.80 -7.48
CA LEU A 184 0.51 10.00 -7.09
C LEU A 184 1.93 9.99 -7.67
N PHE A 185 2.63 8.86 -7.62
CA PHE A 185 3.94 8.71 -8.27
C PHE A 185 3.86 8.99 -9.78
N LEU A 186 2.89 8.39 -10.47
CA LEU A 186 2.69 8.58 -11.91
C LEU A 186 2.24 10.01 -12.24
N ALA A 187 1.41 10.63 -11.38
CA ALA A 187 1.01 12.01 -11.51
C ALA A 187 2.22 12.96 -11.45
N ALA A 188 3.10 12.78 -10.48
CA ALA A 188 4.34 13.54 -10.38
C ALA A 188 5.23 13.33 -11.62
N ARG A 189 5.45 12.10 -12.04
CA ARG A 189 6.22 11.77 -13.25
C ARG A 189 5.67 12.45 -14.53
N ALA A 190 4.36 12.65 -14.59
CA ALA A 190 3.71 13.29 -15.72
C ALA A 190 3.65 14.82 -15.60
N ALA A 191 3.52 15.35 -14.39
CA ALA A 191 3.29 16.78 -14.13
C ALA A 191 4.60 17.59 -14.10
N VAL A 192 5.71 16.99 -13.61
CA VAL A 192 6.95 17.75 -13.39
C VAL A 192 8.14 17.15 -14.16
N LYS A 193 9.08 18.00 -14.50
CA LYS A 193 10.39 17.64 -15.07
C LYS A 193 11.43 17.53 -13.94
N PRO A 194 12.57 16.86 -14.16
CA PRO A 194 13.66 16.84 -13.20
C PRO A 194 14.06 18.26 -12.76
N GLY A 195 14.20 18.45 -11.44
CA GLY A 195 14.55 19.75 -10.84
C GLY A 195 13.35 20.68 -10.57
N GLN A 196 12.16 20.34 -11.01
CA GLN A 196 10.94 21.07 -10.66
C GLN A 196 10.37 20.62 -9.30
N ALA A 197 9.48 21.45 -8.75
CA ALA A 197 8.87 21.26 -7.45
C ALA A 197 7.36 21.02 -7.55
N ILE A 198 6.82 20.31 -6.56
CA ILE A 198 5.39 20.19 -6.29
C ILE A 198 5.09 20.91 -4.98
N ALA A 199 4.19 21.89 -5.02
CA ALA A 199 3.64 22.50 -3.83
C ALA A 199 2.69 21.52 -3.15
N VAL A 200 2.82 21.31 -1.84
CA VAL A 200 2.04 20.35 -1.06
C VAL A 200 1.45 21.01 0.18
N GLU A 201 0.33 20.50 0.67
CA GLU A 201 -0.26 20.91 1.93
C GLU A 201 0.71 20.62 3.10
N GLU A 202 0.78 21.56 4.08
CA GLU A 202 1.57 21.42 5.31
C GLU A 202 0.82 22.03 6.51
N PRO A 203 0.38 21.23 7.52
CA PRO A 203 0.58 19.78 7.61
C PRO A 203 -0.11 19.03 6.47
N GLY A 204 0.44 17.86 6.07
CA GLY A 204 -0.02 17.15 4.90
C GLY A 204 0.26 15.64 4.93
N TYR A 205 0.22 15.00 3.77
CA TYR A 205 0.32 13.55 3.61
C TYR A 205 1.75 13.09 3.28
N PRO A 206 2.52 12.53 4.26
CA PRO A 206 3.93 12.20 4.06
C PRO A 206 4.18 11.20 2.93
N LEU A 207 3.31 10.18 2.78
CA LEU A 207 3.48 9.20 1.72
C LEU A 207 3.28 9.77 0.31
N ALA A 208 2.50 10.86 0.16
CA ALA A 208 2.44 11.60 -1.10
C ALA A 208 3.77 12.32 -1.36
N TRP A 209 4.36 12.96 -0.34
CA TRP A 209 5.66 13.62 -0.46
C TRP A 209 6.76 12.65 -0.88
N GLU A 210 6.78 11.45 -0.27
CA GLU A 210 7.71 10.39 -0.63
C GLU A 210 7.52 9.91 -2.08
N ALA A 211 6.26 9.75 -2.52
CA ALA A 211 5.97 9.39 -3.91
C ALA A 211 6.49 10.45 -4.89
N PHE A 212 6.34 11.73 -4.55
CA PHE A 212 6.82 12.84 -5.37
C PHE A 212 8.35 12.91 -5.41
N ARG A 213 9.01 12.74 -4.26
CA ARG A 213 10.49 12.66 -4.20
C ARG A 213 11.02 11.47 -4.99
N ALA A 214 10.40 10.30 -4.84
CA ALA A 214 10.75 9.09 -5.61
C ALA A 214 10.55 9.28 -7.14
N ALA A 215 9.59 10.14 -7.53
CA ALA A 215 9.38 10.52 -8.92
C ALA A 215 10.40 11.56 -9.45
N GLY A 216 11.30 12.07 -8.59
CA GLY A 216 12.33 13.06 -8.93
C GLY A 216 11.92 14.51 -8.76
N ALA A 217 10.76 14.79 -8.11
CA ALA A 217 10.34 16.14 -7.76
C ALA A 217 10.90 16.57 -6.40
N SER A 218 11.19 17.87 -6.23
CA SER A 218 11.27 18.46 -4.91
C SER A 218 9.86 18.78 -4.39
N VAL A 219 9.69 18.87 -3.06
CA VAL A 219 8.41 19.25 -2.45
C VAL A 219 8.54 20.57 -1.71
N ARG A 220 7.49 21.39 -1.77
CA ARG A 220 7.42 22.70 -1.11
C ARG A 220 6.17 22.79 -0.27
N GLY A 221 6.30 22.91 1.05
CA GLY A 221 5.18 23.04 1.98
C GLY A 221 4.42 24.35 1.85
N ILE A 222 3.11 24.27 1.72
CA ILE A 222 2.19 25.40 1.71
C ILE A 222 1.30 25.30 2.96
N PRO A 223 1.17 26.36 3.77
CA PRO A 223 0.40 26.30 5.00
C PRO A 223 -1.08 25.98 4.75
N VAL A 224 -1.63 25.20 5.68
CA VAL A 224 -3.06 24.90 5.77
C VAL A 224 -3.67 25.70 6.93
N ASP A 225 -4.85 26.26 6.69
CA ASP A 225 -5.67 26.94 7.71
C ASP A 225 -7.05 26.29 7.82
N ALA A 226 -7.97 26.92 8.56
CA ALA A 226 -9.35 26.47 8.72
C ALA A 226 -10.15 26.31 7.40
N GLY A 227 -9.64 26.78 6.28
CA GLY A 227 -10.23 26.59 4.96
C GLY A 227 -9.46 25.62 4.06
N GLY A 228 -8.45 24.92 4.56
CA GLY A 228 -7.55 24.06 3.79
C GLY A 228 -6.30 24.82 3.30
N LEU A 229 -5.69 24.37 2.20
CA LEU A 229 -4.49 25.00 1.63
C LEU A 229 -4.69 26.51 1.42
N SER A 230 -3.75 27.33 1.92
CA SER A 230 -3.73 28.78 1.72
C SER A 230 -3.35 29.14 0.28
N VAL A 231 -4.32 29.57 -0.52
CA VAL A 231 -4.08 29.94 -1.92
C VAL A 231 -3.18 31.17 -2.03
N ALA A 232 -3.29 32.13 -1.09
CA ALA A 232 -2.40 33.28 -1.07
C ALA A 232 -0.93 32.90 -0.82
N ALA A 233 -0.70 31.93 0.08
CA ALA A 233 0.65 31.41 0.32
C ALA A 233 1.18 30.58 -0.87
N LEU A 234 0.29 29.89 -1.59
CA LEU A 234 0.65 29.20 -2.83
C LEU A 234 1.08 30.19 -3.91
N GLU A 235 0.31 31.28 -4.13
CA GLU A 235 0.65 32.34 -5.07
C GLU A 235 2.03 32.94 -4.76
N ALA A 236 2.26 33.34 -3.52
CA ALA A 236 3.56 33.85 -3.08
C ALA A 236 4.71 32.83 -3.24
N ALA A 237 4.43 31.55 -3.03
CA ALA A 237 5.43 30.50 -3.24
C ALA A 237 5.78 30.33 -4.72
N ILE A 238 4.80 30.36 -5.62
CA ILE A 238 5.01 30.28 -7.09
C ILE A 238 5.82 31.48 -7.59
N GLU A 239 5.50 32.69 -7.10
CA GLU A 239 6.23 33.91 -7.46
C GLU A 239 7.71 33.88 -6.99
N SER A 240 7.96 33.29 -5.82
CA SER A 240 9.30 33.19 -5.24
C SER A 240 10.12 32.00 -5.76
N ASP A 241 9.46 30.93 -6.22
CA ASP A 241 10.11 29.71 -6.74
C ASP A 241 9.48 29.25 -8.05
N PRO A 242 10.00 29.70 -9.21
CA PRO A 242 9.48 29.35 -10.53
C PRO A 242 9.64 27.86 -10.90
N ARG A 243 10.28 27.05 -10.05
CA ARG A 243 10.37 25.61 -10.24
C ARG A 243 9.06 24.91 -9.87
N ILE A 244 8.15 25.56 -9.14
CA ILE A 244 6.85 24.98 -8.79
C ILE A 244 6.04 24.80 -10.08
N ALA A 245 5.84 23.55 -10.48
CA ALA A 245 5.13 23.16 -11.69
C ALA A 245 3.82 22.43 -11.42
N ALA A 246 3.58 22.06 -10.16
CA ALA A 246 2.32 21.42 -9.75
C ALA A 246 1.98 21.76 -8.30
N VAL A 247 0.69 21.61 -7.95
CA VAL A 247 0.18 21.66 -6.59
C VAL A 247 -0.63 20.42 -6.28
N TYR A 248 -0.42 19.83 -5.11
CA TYR A 248 -1.15 18.67 -4.58
C TYR A 248 -2.05 19.09 -3.43
N VAL A 249 -3.33 18.69 -3.49
CA VAL A 249 -4.34 19.03 -2.48
C VAL A 249 -5.28 17.87 -2.18
N THR A 250 -5.80 17.83 -0.93
CA THR A 250 -6.84 16.93 -0.44
C THR A 250 -8.11 17.74 -0.04
N PRO A 251 -8.84 18.33 -0.99
CA PRO A 251 -9.78 19.42 -0.71
C PRO A 251 -11.12 18.95 -0.13
N HIS A 252 -11.44 17.65 -0.19
CA HIS A 252 -12.70 17.11 0.34
C HIS A 252 -12.64 16.96 1.87
N HIS A 253 -11.60 16.31 2.35
CA HIS A 253 -11.18 16.28 3.75
C HIS A 253 -9.65 16.39 3.76
N GLN A 254 -9.16 17.59 4.10
CA GLN A 254 -7.72 17.86 4.14
C GLN A 254 -7.01 16.86 5.05
N TYR A 255 -5.96 16.26 4.53
CA TYR A 255 -5.16 15.33 5.30
C TYR A 255 -3.96 16.07 5.93
N PRO A 256 -3.78 16.10 7.28
CA PRO A 256 -4.49 15.31 8.29
C PRO A 256 -5.64 16.04 9.01
N THR A 257 -5.88 17.33 8.76
CA THR A 257 -6.71 18.21 9.61
C THR A 257 -8.22 17.98 9.48
N THR A 258 -8.65 17.22 8.47
CA THR A 258 -10.06 16.92 8.13
C THR A 258 -10.89 18.14 7.66
N VAL A 259 -10.27 19.28 7.48
CA VAL A 259 -10.92 20.51 7.00
C VAL A 259 -11.43 20.33 5.57
N THR A 260 -12.65 20.79 5.31
CA THR A 260 -13.21 20.81 3.93
C THR A 260 -12.94 22.17 3.27
N MET A 261 -12.30 22.19 2.12
CA MET A 261 -12.06 23.41 1.36
C MET A 261 -13.39 23.97 0.83
N GLY A 262 -13.72 25.18 1.23
CA GLY A 262 -14.95 25.87 0.83
C GLY A 262 -14.98 26.29 -0.65
N ALA A 263 -16.18 26.55 -1.18
CA ALA A 263 -16.42 26.81 -2.59
C ALA A 263 -15.59 28.01 -3.14
N ALA A 264 -15.54 29.13 -2.40
CA ALA A 264 -14.78 30.31 -2.82
C ALA A 264 -13.27 30.01 -2.96
N ARG A 265 -12.69 29.24 -2.01
CA ARG A 265 -11.28 28.86 -2.04
C ARG A 265 -11.00 27.86 -3.17
N ARG A 266 -11.92 26.96 -3.48
CA ARG A 266 -11.85 26.03 -4.62
C ARG A 266 -11.78 26.81 -5.94
N LEU A 267 -12.65 27.80 -6.13
CA LEU A 267 -12.65 28.63 -7.33
C LEU A 267 -11.35 29.45 -7.45
N LYS A 268 -10.89 30.03 -6.34
CA LYS A 268 -9.62 30.76 -6.33
C LYS A 268 -8.43 29.84 -6.65
N LEU A 269 -8.41 28.62 -6.15
CA LEU A 269 -7.35 27.65 -6.46
C LEU A 269 -7.34 27.29 -7.95
N LEU A 270 -8.52 27.02 -8.55
CA LEU A 270 -8.62 26.72 -9.98
C LEU A 270 -8.13 27.90 -10.85
N ASP A 271 -8.54 29.12 -10.50
CA ASP A 271 -8.07 30.35 -11.17
C ASP A 271 -6.53 30.53 -11.04
N THR A 272 -5.99 30.30 -9.84
CA THR A 272 -4.53 30.38 -9.62
C THR A 272 -3.78 29.36 -10.46
N VAL A 273 -4.25 28.11 -10.49
CA VAL A 273 -3.66 27.02 -11.29
C VAL A 273 -3.68 27.38 -12.79
N GLU A 274 -4.80 27.91 -13.27
CA GLU A 274 -4.96 28.32 -14.68
C GLU A 274 -4.03 29.49 -15.05
N ARG A 275 -4.02 30.56 -14.24
CA ARG A 275 -3.17 31.75 -14.47
C ARG A 275 -1.68 31.43 -14.49
N HIS A 276 -1.22 30.54 -13.63
CA HIS A 276 0.19 30.17 -13.53
C HIS A 276 0.57 28.98 -14.43
N GLY A 277 -0.38 28.33 -15.07
CA GLY A 277 -0.14 27.20 -15.97
C GLY A 277 0.47 25.97 -15.28
N ILE A 278 0.24 25.79 -13.96
CA ILE A 278 0.74 24.66 -13.19
C ILE A 278 -0.25 23.50 -13.18
N THR A 279 0.21 22.28 -12.88
CA THR A 279 -0.67 21.11 -12.81
C THR A 279 -1.32 21.01 -11.42
N LEU A 280 -2.64 20.81 -11.35
CA LEU A 280 -3.34 20.50 -10.13
C LEU A 280 -3.45 18.97 -9.94
N ILE A 281 -3.02 18.46 -8.81
CA ILE A 281 -3.21 17.06 -8.39
C ILE A 281 -4.20 17.06 -7.24
N GLU A 282 -5.43 16.62 -7.50
CA GLU A 282 -6.50 16.47 -6.51
C GLU A 282 -6.57 15.02 -6.04
N ASP A 283 -6.35 14.77 -4.74
CA ASP A 283 -6.51 13.45 -4.13
C ASP A 283 -7.81 13.41 -3.31
N ASP A 284 -8.75 12.61 -3.78
CA ASP A 284 -10.10 12.45 -3.23
C ASP A 284 -10.28 11.04 -2.68
N TYR A 285 -9.65 10.79 -1.53
CA TYR A 285 -9.45 9.45 -0.98
C TYR A 285 -10.65 8.91 -0.17
N ASP A 286 -11.57 9.76 0.33
CA ASP A 286 -12.66 9.38 1.24
C ASP A 286 -14.01 10.04 0.93
N HIS A 287 -14.25 10.37 -0.31
CA HIS A 287 -15.44 11.08 -0.83
C HIS A 287 -16.78 10.53 -0.33
N GLU A 288 -16.91 9.21 -0.24
CA GLU A 288 -18.13 8.51 0.13
C GLU A 288 -18.56 8.75 1.59
N TYR A 289 -17.65 9.26 2.42
CA TYR A 289 -17.83 9.37 3.86
C TYR A 289 -18.19 10.78 4.33
N ARG A 290 -19.00 11.48 3.56
CA ARG A 290 -19.64 12.70 4.03
C ARG A 290 -20.90 12.37 4.81
N PHE A 291 -21.01 12.87 6.03
CA PHE A 291 -22.08 12.56 6.98
C PHE A 291 -23.15 13.65 7.06
N GLU A 292 -22.76 14.92 6.88
CA GLU A 292 -23.57 16.09 7.08
C GLU A 292 -23.42 17.11 5.96
N GLY A 293 -24.43 17.96 5.83
CA GLY A 293 -24.45 19.02 4.82
C GLY A 293 -24.71 18.55 3.39
N ARG A 294 -24.60 19.50 2.45
CA ARG A 294 -24.74 19.19 1.02
C ARG A 294 -23.47 18.53 0.49
N PRO A 295 -23.57 17.64 -0.51
CA PRO A 295 -22.40 17.09 -1.18
C PRO A 295 -21.49 18.23 -1.68
N VAL A 296 -20.19 18.10 -1.44
CA VAL A 296 -19.18 19.00 -2.01
C VAL A 296 -18.57 18.29 -3.21
N LEU A 297 -18.75 18.85 -4.40
CA LEU A 297 -18.21 18.28 -5.61
C LEU A 297 -16.67 18.39 -5.63
N PRO A 298 -15.93 17.41 -6.18
CA PRO A 298 -14.51 17.56 -6.44
C PRO A 298 -14.16 18.78 -7.28
N LEU A 299 -12.92 19.25 -7.20
CA LEU A 299 -12.40 20.29 -8.09
C LEU A 299 -12.51 19.84 -9.57
N ALA A 300 -12.22 18.57 -9.83
CA ALA A 300 -12.34 17.96 -11.15
C ALA A 300 -13.75 18.10 -11.77
N ALA A 301 -14.81 18.13 -10.95
CA ALA A 301 -16.19 18.33 -11.44
C ALA A 301 -16.50 19.78 -11.85
N ARG A 302 -15.64 20.73 -11.50
CA ARG A 302 -15.81 22.18 -11.73
C ARG A 302 -14.67 22.80 -12.55
N ALA A 303 -13.61 22.01 -12.81
CA ALA A 303 -12.45 22.50 -13.53
C ALA A 303 -12.83 22.96 -14.96
N PRO A 304 -12.29 24.08 -15.44
CA PRO A 304 -12.42 24.47 -16.84
C PRO A 304 -11.90 23.39 -17.79
N ALA A 305 -12.51 23.31 -18.97
CA ALA A 305 -12.03 22.40 -20.01
C ALA A 305 -10.59 22.75 -20.38
N GLY A 306 -9.70 21.74 -20.37
CA GLY A 306 -8.29 21.93 -20.71
C GLY A 306 -7.37 22.26 -19.54
N LEU A 307 -7.91 22.53 -18.34
CA LEU A 307 -7.07 22.73 -17.16
C LEU A 307 -6.19 21.46 -16.91
N PRO A 308 -4.88 21.62 -16.67
CA PRO A 308 -4.00 20.49 -16.37
C PRO A 308 -4.28 19.93 -14.96
N LEU A 309 -5.38 19.18 -14.81
CA LEU A 309 -5.82 18.59 -13.55
C LEU A 309 -5.72 17.07 -13.62
N ILE A 310 -5.08 16.48 -12.61
CA ILE A 310 -5.03 15.05 -12.36
C ILE A 310 -5.89 14.76 -11.12
N TYR A 311 -7.00 14.07 -11.29
CA TYR A 311 -7.87 13.63 -10.21
C TYR A 311 -7.49 12.20 -9.81
N VAL A 312 -7.17 12.00 -8.55
CA VAL A 312 -6.76 10.71 -7.97
C VAL A 312 -7.84 10.21 -7.03
N GLY A 313 -8.22 8.95 -7.19
CA GLY A 313 -9.15 8.28 -6.31
C GLY A 313 -8.65 6.90 -5.86
N SER A 314 -9.20 6.41 -4.76
CA SER A 314 -8.81 5.14 -4.15
C SER A 314 -10.03 4.31 -3.77
N LEU A 315 -10.00 3.00 -4.06
CA LEU A 315 -10.95 2.04 -3.53
C LEU A 315 -10.44 1.38 -2.22
N SER A 316 -9.19 1.63 -1.84
CA SER A 316 -8.60 1.08 -0.61
C SER A 316 -9.29 1.60 0.65
N LYS A 317 -9.67 2.88 0.68
CA LYS A 317 -10.40 3.46 1.82
C LYS A 317 -11.90 3.10 1.77
N LEU A 318 -12.42 2.77 0.59
CA LEU A 318 -13.82 2.37 0.43
C LEU A 318 -14.05 0.89 0.76
N LEU A 319 -13.16 0.00 0.33
CA LEU A 319 -13.28 -1.45 0.54
C LEU A 319 -12.29 -1.97 1.58
N SER A 320 -11.01 -2.03 1.21
CA SER A 320 -9.94 -2.53 2.07
C SER A 320 -8.59 -2.08 1.53
N PRO A 321 -7.63 -1.73 2.41
CA PRO A 321 -6.25 -1.43 1.99
C PRO A 321 -5.60 -2.56 1.19
N GLY A 322 -5.96 -3.82 1.46
CA GLY A 322 -5.44 -5.00 0.77
C GLY A 322 -5.91 -5.15 -0.69
N ILE A 323 -6.96 -4.48 -1.12
CA ILE A 323 -7.45 -4.49 -2.51
C ILE A 323 -6.43 -3.84 -3.46
N ARG A 324 -5.66 -2.87 -2.98
CA ARG A 324 -4.61 -2.21 -3.76
C ARG A 324 -5.07 -1.74 -5.14
N LEU A 325 -6.25 -1.11 -5.22
CA LEU A 325 -6.76 -0.51 -6.45
C LEU A 325 -7.11 0.96 -6.24
N GLY A 326 -6.60 1.78 -7.14
CA GLY A 326 -6.89 3.20 -7.29
C GLY A 326 -7.05 3.53 -8.77
N TYR A 327 -7.27 4.80 -9.03
CA TYR A 327 -7.37 5.31 -10.39
C TYR A 327 -6.95 6.78 -10.44
N ALA A 328 -6.58 7.22 -11.64
CA ALA A 328 -6.39 8.62 -11.95
C ALA A 328 -7.20 8.98 -13.20
N MET A 329 -7.71 10.21 -13.25
CA MET A 329 -8.28 10.84 -14.43
C MET A 329 -7.46 12.06 -14.78
N ALA A 330 -7.10 12.22 -16.04
CA ALA A 330 -6.29 13.35 -16.49
C ALA A 330 -6.58 13.72 -17.95
N PRO A 331 -6.26 14.96 -18.39
CA PRO A 331 -6.22 15.31 -19.80
C PRO A 331 -5.21 14.44 -20.57
N GLU A 332 -5.46 14.23 -21.87
CA GLU A 332 -4.69 13.28 -22.69
C GLU A 332 -3.16 13.46 -22.63
N PRO A 333 -2.57 14.67 -22.67
CA PRO A 333 -1.11 14.80 -22.60
C PRO A 333 -0.51 14.33 -21.28
N LEU A 334 -1.22 14.51 -20.16
CA LEU A 334 -0.80 14.01 -18.85
C LEU A 334 -1.04 12.48 -18.74
N LEU A 335 -2.20 12.02 -19.17
CA LEU A 335 -2.56 10.61 -19.13
C LEU A 335 -1.61 9.74 -19.95
N THR A 336 -1.24 10.18 -21.16
CA THR A 336 -0.28 9.45 -22.02
C THR A 336 1.07 9.28 -21.32
N ARG A 337 1.59 10.34 -20.66
CA ARG A 337 2.82 10.24 -19.87
C ARG A 337 2.68 9.31 -18.67
N MET A 338 1.55 9.38 -17.97
CA MET A 338 1.27 8.47 -16.85
C MET A 338 1.19 7.02 -17.31
N ALA A 339 0.49 6.73 -18.41
CA ALA A 339 0.35 5.39 -18.96
C ALA A 339 1.68 4.81 -19.46
N ALA A 340 2.52 5.63 -20.10
CA ALA A 340 3.86 5.23 -20.52
C ALA A 340 4.75 4.88 -19.32
N ALA A 341 4.75 5.70 -18.27
CA ALA A 341 5.48 5.42 -17.04
C ALA A 341 4.95 4.13 -16.37
N ARG A 342 3.64 3.94 -16.33
CA ARG A 342 3.05 2.72 -15.80
C ARG A 342 3.45 1.48 -16.58
N ALA A 343 3.40 1.53 -17.90
CA ALA A 343 3.80 0.41 -18.75
C ALA A 343 5.24 -0.05 -18.47
N ALA A 344 6.14 0.90 -18.13
CA ALA A 344 7.54 0.61 -17.82
C ALA A 344 7.73 -0.07 -16.44
N ILE A 345 6.88 0.22 -15.45
CA ILE A 345 7.06 -0.25 -14.06
C ILE A 345 6.16 -1.43 -13.68
N ASP A 346 4.98 -1.55 -14.29
CA ASP A 346 3.96 -2.54 -13.89
C ASP A 346 3.16 -3.08 -15.09
N ARG A 347 3.57 -2.78 -16.30
CA ARG A 347 2.98 -3.21 -17.58
C ARG A 347 1.44 -3.11 -17.64
N GLN A 348 0.71 -3.79 -16.75
CA GLN A 348 -0.77 -3.76 -16.64
C GLN A 348 -1.22 -4.00 -15.19
N GLY A 349 -2.54 -3.86 -14.93
CA GLY A 349 -3.17 -4.20 -13.67
C GLY A 349 -3.51 -5.68 -13.53
N ASP A 350 -4.17 -5.98 -12.41
CA ASP A 350 -4.74 -7.30 -12.09
C ASP A 350 -6.11 -7.44 -12.78
N ALA A 351 -6.13 -8.05 -13.97
CA ALA A 351 -7.34 -8.14 -14.78
C ALA A 351 -8.50 -8.87 -14.07
N PRO A 352 -8.31 -9.98 -13.33
CA PRO A 352 -9.40 -10.59 -12.55
C PRO A 352 -9.96 -9.66 -11.46
N LEU A 353 -9.10 -8.95 -10.73
CA LEU A 353 -9.53 -8.01 -9.71
C LEU A 353 -10.29 -6.83 -10.34
N GLU A 354 -9.77 -6.28 -11.43
CA GLU A 354 -10.43 -5.19 -12.15
C GLU A 354 -11.81 -5.59 -12.66
N ALA A 355 -11.96 -6.78 -13.23
CA ALA A 355 -13.24 -7.32 -13.66
C ALA A 355 -14.21 -7.52 -12.49
N ALA A 356 -13.72 -8.06 -11.36
CA ALA A 356 -14.54 -8.26 -10.17
C ALA A 356 -15.04 -6.93 -9.60
N LEU A 357 -14.20 -5.89 -9.57
CA LEU A 357 -14.62 -4.56 -9.10
C LEU A 357 -15.58 -3.87 -10.06
N ALA A 358 -15.41 -4.06 -11.36
CA ALA A 358 -16.39 -3.60 -12.34
C ALA A 358 -17.78 -4.22 -12.10
N ASP A 359 -17.82 -5.53 -11.77
CA ASP A 359 -19.05 -6.21 -11.41
C ASP A 359 -19.66 -5.64 -10.11
N LEU A 360 -18.86 -5.42 -9.05
CA LEU A 360 -19.35 -4.80 -7.81
C LEU A 360 -19.98 -3.42 -8.05
N ILE A 361 -19.39 -2.63 -8.94
CA ILE A 361 -19.93 -1.32 -9.31
C ILE A 361 -21.27 -1.50 -10.04
N ARG A 362 -21.30 -2.31 -11.09
CA ARG A 362 -22.49 -2.53 -11.94
C ARG A 362 -23.66 -3.17 -11.20
N ASP A 363 -23.37 -4.13 -10.32
CA ASP A 363 -24.36 -4.81 -9.48
C ASP A 363 -24.87 -3.90 -8.33
N GLY A 364 -24.27 -2.70 -8.14
CA GLY A 364 -24.58 -1.75 -7.08
C GLY A 364 -24.12 -2.17 -5.68
N ASP A 365 -23.33 -3.25 -5.59
CA ASP A 365 -22.78 -3.76 -4.31
C ASP A 365 -21.84 -2.74 -3.66
N LEU A 366 -21.01 -2.06 -4.47
CA LEU A 366 -20.10 -1.02 -3.99
C LEU A 366 -20.86 0.14 -3.33
N GLY A 367 -21.91 0.65 -4.00
CA GLY A 367 -22.75 1.73 -3.45
C GLY A 367 -23.53 1.32 -2.20
N ARG A 368 -24.01 0.06 -2.13
CA ARG A 368 -24.65 -0.48 -0.92
C ARG A 368 -23.68 -0.54 0.25
N HIS A 369 -22.46 -1.00 -0.01
CA HIS A 369 -21.38 -1.03 0.98
C HIS A 369 -21.03 0.38 1.47
N ALA A 370 -20.81 1.35 0.57
CA ALA A 370 -20.52 2.74 0.91
C ALA A 370 -21.57 3.34 1.84
N ARG A 371 -22.86 3.16 1.53
CA ARG A 371 -23.97 3.64 2.36
C ARG A 371 -24.03 2.98 3.73
N LYS A 372 -23.77 1.67 3.82
CA LYS A 372 -23.66 0.94 5.09
C LYS A 372 -22.49 1.45 5.93
N ALA A 373 -21.29 1.52 5.36
CA ALA A 373 -20.08 1.98 6.04
C ALA A 373 -20.22 3.43 6.51
N ARG A 374 -20.78 4.32 5.69
CA ARG A 374 -21.03 5.73 6.05
C ARG A 374 -21.89 5.87 7.29
N ARG A 375 -22.97 5.08 7.45
CA ARG A 375 -23.81 5.11 8.65
C ARG A 375 -23.04 4.67 9.90
N ILE A 376 -22.26 3.62 9.78
CA ILE A 376 -21.46 3.07 10.87
C ILE A 376 -20.37 4.06 11.30
N TYR A 377 -19.63 4.62 10.33
CA TYR A 377 -18.55 5.57 10.61
C TYR A 377 -19.07 6.88 11.20
N ARG A 378 -20.27 7.33 10.78
CA ARG A 378 -20.93 8.46 11.42
C ARG A 378 -21.19 8.20 12.92
N ALA A 379 -21.75 7.04 13.27
CA ALA A 379 -21.99 6.68 14.66
C ALA A 379 -20.69 6.62 15.47
N ARG A 380 -19.64 6.01 14.91
CA ARG A 380 -18.31 5.94 15.55
C ARG A 380 -17.68 7.30 15.76
N ARG A 381 -17.78 8.21 14.78
CA ARG A 381 -17.36 9.61 14.95
C ARG A 381 -18.08 10.25 16.14
N ASP A 382 -19.40 10.10 16.23
CA ASP A 382 -20.21 10.72 17.26
C ASP A 382 -19.88 10.14 18.66
N VAL A 383 -19.67 8.82 18.76
CA VAL A 383 -19.19 8.17 19.98
C VAL A 383 -17.82 8.70 20.40
N LEU A 384 -16.87 8.79 19.47
CA LEU A 384 -15.53 9.32 19.74
C LEU A 384 -15.61 10.77 20.23
N ALA A 385 -16.32 11.63 19.51
CA ALA A 385 -16.45 13.05 19.86
C ALA A 385 -17.07 13.23 21.25
N SER A 386 -18.13 12.47 21.56
CA SER A 386 -18.78 12.52 22.89
C SER A 386 -17.85 12.03 23.99
N ALA A 387 -17.15 10.94 23.79
CA ALA A 387 -16.21 10.40 24.78
C ALA A 387 -15.03 11.35 25.04
N LEU A 388 -14.44 11.93 23.97
CA LEU A 388 -13.37 12.92 24.11
C LEU A 388 -13.82 14.14 24.92
N SER A 389 -15.00 14.69 24.62
CA SER A 389 -15.55 15.84 25.36
C SER A 389 -15.81 15.52 26.82
N ALA A 390 -16.27 14.31 27.13
CA ALA A 390 -16.56 13.88 28.49
C ALA A 390 -15.31 13.65 29.35
N HIS A 391 -14.25 13.07 28.75
CA HIS A 391 -13.05 12.66 29.50
C HIS A 391 -11.91 13.69 29.47
N LEU A 392 -11.86 14.56 28.46
CA LEU A 392 -10.73 15.45 28.17
C LEU A 392 -11.13 16.91 27.97
N GLY A 393 -12.41 17.27 28.22
CA GLY A 393 -12.87 18.64 28.05
C GLY A 393 -12.00 19.65 28.78
N GLY A 394 -11.71 20.80 28.14
CA GLY A 394 -10.83 21.85 28.68
C GLY A 394 -9.31 21.62 28.49
N ARG A 395 -8.89 20.45 28.01
CA ARG A 395 -7.47 20.13 27.70
C ARG A 395 -7.23 19.91 26.21
N ILE A 396 -8.29 19.86 25.43
CA ILE A 396 -8.28 19.58 24.02
C ILE A 396 -9.30 20.44 23.28
N PHE A 397 -9.03 20.68 22.01
CA PHE A 397 -9.98 21.30 21.10
C PHE A 397 -10.06 20.47 19.80
N PHE A 398 -11.25 20.31 19.26
CA PHE A 398 -11.48 19.70 17.96
C PHE A 398 -12.79 20.17 17.34
N ASP A 399 -12.80 20.33 16.04
CA ASP A 399 -14.03 20.46 15.27
C ASP A 399 -14.55 19.07 14.92
N ARG A 400 -15.85 18.84 15.11
CA ARG A 400 -16.47 17.60 14.66
C ARG A 400 -16.58 17.63 13.14
N PRO A 401 -15.80 16.82 12.40
CA PRO A 401 -15.77 16.90 10.94
C PRO A 401 -17.11 16.46 10.35
N ALA A 402 -17.55 17.13 9.28
CA ALA A 402 -18.79 16.79 8.56
C ALA A 402 -18.69 15.46 7.78
N GLY A 403 -17.54 14.81 7.79
CA GLY A 403 -17.26 13.55 7.13
C GLY A 403 -15.85 13.03 7.45
N GLY A 404 -15.39 12.07 6.65
CA GLY A 404 -14.05 11.50 6.77
C GLY A 404 -13.95 10.29 7.69
N LEU A 405 -12.73 9.83 7.92
CA LEU A 405 -12.42 8.61 8.66
C LEU A 405 -11.62 8.87 9.95
N ALA A 406 -11.33 10.13 10.23
CA ALA A 406 -10.52 10.55 11.38
C ALA A 406 -11.03 11.87 11.97
N LEU A 407 -10.55 12.18 13.15
CA LEU A 407 -10.73 13.43 13.86
C LEU A 407 -9.36 14.04 14.12
N TRP A 408 -9.22 15.37 13.99
CA TRP A 408 -8.01 16.11 14.30
C TRP A 408 -8.18 16.79 15.64
N LEU A 409 -7.36 16.39 16.62
CA LEU A 409 -7.42 16.81 18.01
C LEU A 409 -6.27 17.75 18.30
N HIS A 410 -6.54 19.01 18.62
CA HIS A 410 -5.56 19.97 19.10
C HIS A 410 -5.31 19.79 20.59
N CYS A 411 -4.03 19.77 20.98
CA CYS A 411 -3.58 19.62 22.36
C CYS A 411 -3.28 21.01 22.93
N GLU A 412 -3.96 21.40 24.01
CA GLU A 412 -3.72 22.66 24.69
C GLU A 412 -2.73 22.47 25.84
N ASN A 413 -1.59 23.18 25.77
CA ASN A 413 -0.53 23.14 26.79
C ASN A 413 0.03 21.73 27.07
N VAL A 414 -0.07 20.81 26.08
CA VAL A 414 0.40 19.43 26.20
C VAL A 414 1.18 19.07 24.96
N SER A 415 2.35 18.42 25.12
CA SER A 415 3.11 17.89 24.00
C SER A 415 2.39 16.70 23.38
N ALA A 416 2.00 16.82 22.11
CA ALA A 416 1.34 15.74 21.36
C ALA A 416 2.23 14.50 21.22
N ASP A 417 3.57 14.70 21.05
CA ASP A 417 4.53 13.61 20.95
C ASP A 417 4.69 12.85 22.27
N ALA A 418 4.85 13.58 23.38
CA ALA A 418 4.95 12.96 24.71
C ALA A 418 3.64 12.21 25.07
N TRP A 419 2.49 12.75 24.64
CA TRP A 419 1.21 12.07 24.85
C TRP A 419 1.11 10.80 24.02
N ALA A 420 1.51 10.85 22.75
CA ALA A 420 1.52 9.67 21.88
C ALA A 420 2.45 8.58 22.41
N GLU A 421 3.63 8.95 22.94
CA GLU A 421 4.58 8.01 23.55
C GLU A 421 3.99 7.33 24.80
N ARG A 422 3.44 8.11 25.74
CA ARG A 422 2.78 7.56 26.96
C ARG A 422 1.59 6.66 26.63
N ALA A 423 0.77 7.04 25.65
CA ALA A 423 -0.34 6.23 25.18
C ALA A 423 0.17 4.92 24.53
N GLY A 424 1.29 4.99 23.78
CA GLY A 424 1.94 3.83 23.19
C GLY A 424 2.38 2.80 24.24
N VAL A 425 2.99 3.26 25.33
CA VAL A 425 3.35 2.40 26.48
C VAL A 425 2.12 1.77 27.12
N ALA A 426 0.98 2.49 27.15
CA ALA A 426 -0.29 1.99 27.65
C ALA A 426 -1.07 1.12 26.64
N GLY A 427 -0.50 0.83 25.46
CA GLY A 427 -1.06 -0.06 24.45
C GLY A 427 -1.98 0.61 23.43
N LEU A 428 -1.94 1.95 23.28
CA LEU A 428 -2.67 2.71 22.29
C LEU A 428 -1.73 3.45 21.33
N ALA A 429 -1.73 3.07 20.05
CA ALA A 429 -0.97 3.80 19.03
C ALA A 429 -1.71 5.06 18.57
N LEU A 430 -0.97 6.18 18.48
CA LEU A 430 -1.45 7.49 18.04
C LEU A 430 -0.51 8.05 16.96
N LEU A 431 -1.03 8.99 16.18
CA LEU A 431 -0.24 9.73 15.18
C LEU A 431 -0.19 11.22 15.61
N PRO A 432 0.95 11.68 16.15
CA PRO A 432 1.13 13.08 16.54
C PRO A 432 1.38 13.98 15.33
N GLY A 433 1.22 15.28 15.52
CA GLY A 433 1.37 16.30 14.50
C GLY A 433 2.73 16.34 13.83
N THR A 434 3.79 15.94 14.52
CA THR A 434 5.15 15.79 13.96
C THR A 434 5.22 14.83 12.78
N HIS A 435 4.36 13.80 12.77
CA HIS A 435 4.25 12.86 11.65
C HIS A 435 3.80 13.55 10.34
N PHE A 436 3.12 14.68 10.40
CA PHE A 436 2.50 15.38 9.28
C PHE A 436 3.18 16.71 8.93
N ALA A 437 4.29 17.03 9.60
CA ALA A 437 5.10 18.23 9.33
C ALA A 437 6.18 17.92 8.30
N LEU A 438 6.45 18.89 7.42
CA LEU A 438 7.51 18.82 6.41
C LEU A 438 8.70 19.70 6.83
N ASP A 439 8.53 21.02 6.74
CA ASP A 439 9.59 22.01 7.00
C ASP A 439 9.19 23.00 8.10
N ARG A 440 7.92 23.04 8.47
CA ARG A 440 7.37 23.98 9.47
C ARG A 440 7.34 23.36 10.85
N ALA A 441 7.12 24.20 11.85
CA ALA A 441 6.85 23.75 13.21
C ALA A 441 5.63 22.81 13.24
N ALA A 442 5.81 21.63 13.81
CA ALA A 442 4.76 20.63 13.87
C ALA A 442 3.57 21.10 14.75
N PRO A 443 2.34 20.93 14.31
CA PRO A 443 1.18 21.26 15.12
C PRO A 443 1.12 20.36 16.36
N GLN A 444 0.78 20.95 17.53
CA GLN A 444 0.48 20.19 18.75
C GLN A 444 -0.91 19.58 18.61
N ALA A 445 -0.97 18.44 17.94
CA ALA A 445 -2.23 17.77 17.62
C ALA A 445 -2.05 16.26 17.45
N LEU A 446 -3.15 15.52 17.52
CA LEU A 446 -3.23 14.07 17.30
C LEU A 446 -4.25 13.76 16.21
N ARG A 447 -3.92 12.87 15.29
CA ARG A 447 -4.88 12.32 14.33
C ARG A 447 -5.48 11.03 14.86
N LEU A 448 -6.80 11.00 15.03
CA LEU A 448 -7.55 9.89 15.61
C LEU A 448 -8.43 9.24 14.55
N GLY A 449 -7.90 8.22 13.85
CA GLY A 449 -8.66 7.45 12.86
C GLY A 449 -9.60 6.46 13.53
N TYR A 450 -10.89 6.71 13.47
CA TYR A 450 -11.90 5.93 14.20
C TYR A 450 -12.57 4.83 13.38
N ALA A 451 -12.40 4.82 12.06
CA ALA A 451 -13.20 3.96 11.20
C ALA A 451 -12.98 2.46 11.43
N ALA A 452 -11.75 2.04 11.77
CA ALA A 452 -11.40 0.64 12.02
C ALA A 452 -11.85 0.10 13.38
N LEU A 453 -12.13 0.98 14.35
CA LEU A 453 -12.51 0.61 15.72
C LEU A 453 -14.04 0.49 15.85
N ASP A 454 -14.53 -0.48 16.61
CA ASP A 454 -15.93 -0.48 17.05
C ASP A 454 -16.14 0.47 18.26
N GLU A 455 -17.40 0.68 18.63
CA GLU A 455 -17.77 1.64 19.67
C GLU A 455 -17.16 1.28 21.04
N GLY A 456 -17.08 -0.03 21.37
CA GLY A 456 -16.42 -0.49 22.60
C GLY A 456 -14.90 -0.31 22.56
N GLN A 457 -14.28 -0.50 21.40
CA GLN A 457 -12.86 -0.22 21.19
C GLN A 457 -12.56 1.27 21.29
N ILE A 458 -13.44 2.13 20.74
CA ILE A 458 -13.33 3.59 20.84
C ILE A 458 -13.39 4.03 22.30
N ALA A 459 -14.34 3.52 23.08
CA ALA A 459 -14.46 3.86 24.51
C ALA A 459 -13.19 3.49 25.29
N ARG A 460 -12.66 2.28 25.09
CA ARG A 460 -11.40 1.86 25.71
C ARG A 460 -10.20 2.68 25.25
N ALA A 461 -10.14 3.03 23.97
CA ALA A 461 -9.05 3.85 23.45
C ALA A 461 -9.06 5.27 24.05
N VAL A 462 -10.24 5.87 24.21
CA VAL A 462 -10.37 7.19 24.88
C VAL A 462 -10.02 7.11 26.36
N ASP A 463 -10.37 6.04 27.07
CA ASP A 463 -9.98 5.83 28.47
C ASP A 463 -8.45 5.72 28.61
N ILE A 464 -7.77 4.95 27.73
CA ILE A 464 -6.32 4.90 27.71
C ILE A 464 -5.73 6.29 27.40
N LEU A 465 -6.26 6.99 26.41
CA LEU A 465 -5.83 8.32 26.01
C LEU A 465 -5.91 9.29 27.22
N ALA A 466 -7.04 9.30 27.95
CA ALA A 466 -7.24 10.16 29.09
C ALA A 466 -6.26 9.87 30.24
N ARG A 467 -6.01 8.59 30.54
CA ARG A 467 -5.04 8.19 31.58
C ARG A 467 -3.58 8.47 31.18
N SER A 468 -3.29 8.56 29.90
CA SER A 468 -1.95 8.81 29.37
C SER A 468 -1.64 10.30 29.22
N LEU A 469 -2.58 11.19 29.55
CA LEU A 469 -2.39 12.63 29.43
C LEU A 469 -1.15 13.07 30.22
N PRO A 470 -0.19 13.77 29.62
CA PRO A 470 0.93 14.38 30.33
C PRO A 470 0.45 15.47 31.31
N ASP A 471 1.21 15.71 32.36
CA ASP A 471 0.93 16.72 33.37
C ASP A 471 0.97 18.14 32.80
#